data_05c16ed396399fa24f535ee6087f0c03
#
_entry.id   05c16ed396399fa24f535ee6087f0c03
#
_cell.length_a   1.000
_cell.length_b   1.000
_cell.length_c   1.000
_cell.angle_alpha   90.00
_cell.angle_beta   90.00
_cell.angle_gamma   90.00
#
_symmetry.space_group_name_H-M   'P 1'
#
loop_
_entity.id
_entity.type
_entity.pdbx_description
1 polymer ?
#
loop_
_entity_poly.entity_id
_entity_poly.type
_entity_poly.pdbx_seq_one_letter_code
_entity_poly.pdbx_strand_id
1 'polypeptide(L)'
;MNKKSAIKKVRNYLSYLKDKDYKIRKAYLFGSYAKGNFHSDSDIDLAIVMKNIKNSFLLQGDLLFMGRNFDTRIEPHPFAEKDFNNDNPLVEQILKTGIQII
;
A
#
# COMPACT_ATOMS: atom_id res chain seq x y z
N MET A 1 2.15 -9.68 -15.27
CA MET A 1 3.08 -8.95 -14.37
C MET A 1 3.48 -9.88 -13.24
N ASN A 2 4.75 -9.89 -12.87
CA ASN A 2 5.24 -10.71 -11.77
C ASN A 2 5.43 -9.85 -10.50
N LYS A 3 5.82 -10.51 -9.40
CA LYS A 3 6.03 -9.82 -8.12
C LYS A 3 7.08 -8.71 -8.22
N LYS A 4 8.18 -8.96 -8.93
CA LYS A 4 9.25 -7.97 -9.10
C LYS A 4 8.75 -6.72 -9.81
N SER A 5 7.97 -6.89 -10.88
CA SER A 5 7.38 -5.77 -11.61
C SER A 5 6.38 -5.00 -10.75
N ALA A 6 5.57 -5.70 -9.95
CA ALA A 6 4.63 -5.07 -9.03
C ALA A 6 5.36 -4.21 -8.01
N ILE A 7 6.44 -4.73 -7.42
CA ILE A 7 7.25 -4.00 -6.44
C ILE A 7 7.84 -2.74 -7.07
N LYS A 8 8.33 -2.84 -8.31
CA LYS A 8 8.90 -1.68 -9.02
C LYS A 8 7.85 -0.58 -9.20
N LYS A 9 6.65 -0.94 -9.65
CA LYS A 9 5.57 0.03 -9.84
C LYS A 9 5.14 0.66 -8.53
N VAL A 10 5.06 -0.14 -7.46
CA VAL A 10 4.73 0.34 -6.13
C VAL A 10 5.79 1.31 -5.62
N ARG A 11 7.07 1.01 -5.81
CA ARG A 11 8.16 1.91 -5.42
C ARG A 11 8.08 3.25 -6.15
N ASN A 12 7.79 3.23 -7.45
CA ASN A 12 7.64 4.45 -8.24
C ASN A 12 6.46 5.28 -7.74
N TYR A 13 5.35 4.62 -7.43
CA TYR A 13 4.17 5.27 -6.87
C TYR A 13 4.46 5.92 -5.52
N LEU A 14 5.11 5.18 -4.61
CA LEU A 14 5.46 5.69 -3.29
C LEU A 14 6.42 6.88 -3.38
N SER A 15 7.38 6.82 -4.30
CA SER A 15 8.30 7.93 -4.55
C SER A 15 7.55 9.18 -5.00
N TYR A 16 6.58 9.01 -5.91
CA TYR A 16 5.71 10.09 -6.36
C TYR A 16 4.94 10.71 -5.18
N LEU A 17 4.38 9.88 -4.31
CA LEU A 17 3.64 10.37 -3.13
C LEU A 17 4.54 11.16 -2.19
N LYS A 18 5.77 10.71 -1.98
CA LYS A 18 6.73 11.45 -1.16
C LYS A 18 7.06 12.81 -1.76
N ASP A 19 7.19 12.88 -3.09
CA ASP A 19 7.43 14.13 -3.79
C ASP A 19 6.24 15.09 -3.68
N LYS A 20 5.04 14.57 -3.41
CA LYS A 20 3.83 15.35 -3.14
C LYS A 20 3.65 15.68 -1.65
N ASP A 21 4.70 15.49 -0.86
CA ASP A 21 4.73 15.79 0.57
C ASP A 21 3.88 14.87 1.46
N TYR A 22 3.51 13.70 0.97
CA TYR A 22 2.91 12.69 1.84
C TYR A 22 3.99 12.11 2.76
N LYS A 23 3.75 12.18 4.06
CA LYS A 23 4.72 11.72 5.08
C LYS A 23 4.51 10.23 5.35
N ILE A 24 5.11 9.39 4.53
CA ILE A 24 4.98 7.95 4.62
C ILE A 24 6.01 7.40 5.60
N ARG A 25 5.53 6.70 6.63
CA ARG A 25 6.38 6.07 7.65
C ARG A 25 6.82 4.68 7.22
N LYS A 26 5.86 3.88 6.76
CA LYS A 26 6.09 2.50 6.33
C LYS A 26 5.13 2.17 5.19
N ALA A 27 5.50 1.20 4.37
CA ALA A 27 4.63 0.67 3.34
C ALA A 27 4.89 -0.82 3.15
N TYR A 28 3.81 -1.58 2.98
CA TYR A 28 3.87 -3.04 2.81
C TYR A 28 3.03 -3.45 1.61
N LEU A 29 3.62 -4.28 0.75
CA LEU A 29 2.87 -5.01 -0.26
C LEU A 29 2.25 -6.22 0.43
N PHE A 30 0.93 -6.42 0.29
CA PHE A 30 0.26 -7.54 0.92
C PHE A 30 -0.76 -8.17 0.00
N GLY A 31 -1.54 -9.14 0.50
CA GLY A 31 -2.51 -9.85 -0.31
C GLY A 31 -1.85 -10.83 -1.26
N SER A 32 -2.49 -11.09 -2.41
CA SER A 32 -2.07 -12.16 -3.31
C SER A 32 -0.66 -11.99 -3.87
N TYR A 33 -0.24 -10.76 -4.16
CA TYR A 33 1.13 -10.52 -4.67
C TYR A 33 2.20 -10.87 -3.65
N ALA A 34 1.96 -10.58 -2.38
CA ALA A 34 2.91 -10.93 -1.32
C ALA A 34 2.95 -12.43 -1.09
N LYS A 35 1.79 -13.09 -1.13
CA LYS A 35 1.66 -14.53 -0.88
C LYS A 35 2.08 -15.40 -2.08
N GLY A 36 2.18 -14.80 -3.27
CA GLY A 36 2.58 -15.53 -4.47
C GLY A 36 1.44 -16.24 -5.20
N ASN A 37 0.19 -16.09 -4.78
CA ASN A 37 -0.96 -16.71 -5.43
C ASN A 37 -1.75 -15.73 -6.28
N PHE A 38 -1.06 -14.78 -6.88
CA PHE A 38 -1.67 -13.77 -7.74
C PHE A 38 -1.86 -14.28 -9.18
N HIS A 39 -2.75 -13.61 -9.90
CA HIS A 39 -2.94 -13.78 -11.34
C HIS A 39 -3.03 -12.39 -12.00
N SER A 40 -3.21 -12.35 -13.32
CA SER A 40 -3.12 -11.09 -14.09
C SER A 40 -4.11 -10.01 -13.65
N ASP A 41 -5.27 -10.42 -13.09
CA ASP A 41 -6.31 -9.48 -12.65
C ASP A 41 -6.26 -9.19 -11.15
N SER A 42 -5.27 -9.73 -10.44
CA SER A 42 -5.15 -9.52 -9.00
C SER A 42 -4.86 -8.06 -8.67
N ASP A 43 -5.50 -7.55 -7.60
CA ASP A 43 -5.19 -6.25 -7.05
C ASP A 43 -3.78 -6.25 -6.45
N ILE A 44 -3.14 -5.09 -6.50
CA ILE A 44 -1.85 -4.87 -5.86
C ILE A 44 -2.15 -4.15 -4.54
N ASP A 45 -2.34 -4.91 -3.48
CA ASP A 45 -2.69 -4.36 -2.16
C ASP A 45 -1.47 -3.73 -1.50
N LEU A 46 -1.59 -2.47 -1.14
CA LEU A 46 -0.49 -1.69 -0.58
C LEU A 46 -0.94 -0.98 0.69
N ALA A 47 -0.37 -1.36 1.82
CA ALA A 47 -0.59 -0.67 3.08
C ALA A 47 0.37 0.52 3.16
N ILE A 48 -0.15 1.70 3.45
CA ILE A 48 0.63 2.94 3.57
C ILE A 48 0.40 3.50 4.96
N VAL A 49 1.45 3.49 5.78
CA VAL A 49 1.37 3.95 7.17
C VAL A 49 1.87 5.38 7.24
N MET A 50 1.03 6.26 7.77
CA MET A 50 1.32 7.69 7.93
C MET A 50 1.18 8.07 9.39
N LYS A 51 1.86 9.14 9.81
CA LYS A 51 1.83 9.56 11.22
C LYS A 51 0.42 9.88 11.68
N ASN A 52 -0.28 10.74 10.95
CA ASN A 52 -1.64 11.18 11.26
C ASN A 52 -2.49 11.18 10.00
N ILE A 53 -3.76 10.85 10.15
CA ILE A 53 -4.73 10.90 9.06
C ILE A 53 -5.98 11.59 9.59
N LYS A 54 -6.37 12.72 8.95
CA LYS A 54 -7.58 13.46 9.35
C LYS A 54 -8.84 12.78 8.85
N ASN A 55 -8.84 12.33 7.59
CA ASN A 55 -9.99 11.69 6.98
C ASN A 55 -9.49 10.57 6.07
N SER A 56 -9.55 9.33 6.56
CA SER A 56 -9.01 8.18 5.84
C SER A 56 -9.80 7.87 4.56
N PHE A 57 -11.10 8.16 4.54
CA PHE A 57 -11.93 7.92 3.36
C PHE A 57 -11.50 8.83 2.20
N LEU A 58 -11.37 10.14 2.46
CA LEU A 58 -10.93 11.08 1.43
C LEU A 58 -9.51 10.80 1.00
N LEU A 59 -8.63 10.49 1.94
CA LEU A 59 -7.23 10.17 1.64
C LEU A 59 -7.14 8.94 0.75
N GLN A 60 -7.90 7.89 1.05
CA GLN A 60 -7.88 6.67 0.24
C GLN A 60 -8.30 6.96 -1.20
N GLY A 61 -9.33 7.79 -1.38
CA GLY A 61 -9.77 8.21 -2.71
C GLY A 61 -8.69 8.95 -3.49
N ASP A 62 -7.99 9.88 -2.84
CA ASP A 62 -6.90 10.64 -3.45
C ASP A 62 -5.73 9.71 -3.82
N LEU A 63 -5.35 8.82 -2.91
CA LEU A 63 -4.27 7.87 -3.14
C LEU A 63 -4.61 6.92 -4.29
N LEU A 64 -5.84 6.45 -4.34
CA LEU A 64 -6.31 5.56 -5.41
C LEU A 64 -6.25 6.27 -6.76
N PHE A 65 -6.73 7.51 -6.82
CA PHE A 65 -6.72 8.31 -8.04
C PHE A 65 -5.29 8.50 -8.56
N MET A 66 -4.36 8.88 -7.70
CA MET A 66 -2.97 9.06 -8.07
C MET A 66 -2.30 7.76 -8.49
N GLY A 67 -2.68 6.65 -7.88
CA GLY A 67 -2.10 5.34 -8.20
C GLY A 67 -2.39 4.86 -9.61
N ARG A 68 -3.49 5.33 -10.22
CA ARG A 68 -3.88 4.93 -11.57
C ARG A 68 -2.84 5.27 -12.62
N ASN A 69 -2.03 6.30 -12.37
CA ASN A 69 -0.96 6.70 -13.29
C ASN A 69 0.18 5.70 -13.32
N PHE A 70 0.27 4.83 -12.32
CA PHE A 70 1.33 3.83 -12.20
C PHE A 70 0.81 2.44 -12.57
N ASP A 71 -0.33 2.06 -12.03
CA ASP A 71 -1.03 0.83 -12.38
C ASP A 71 -2.45 0.88 -11.80
N THR A 72 -3.45 0.59 -12.64
CA THR A 72 -4.85 0.64 -12.21
C THR A 72 -5.21 -0.41 -11.17
N ARG A 73 -4.34 -1.41 -10.95
CA ARG A 73 -4.55 -2.47 -9.96
C ARG A 73 -4.05 -2.11 -8.57
N ILE A 74 -3.30 -1.00 -8.43
CA ILE A 74 -2.83 -0.56 -7.12
C ILE A 74 -4.02 -0.16 -6.26
N GLU A 75 -4.15 -0.83 -5.11
CA GLU A 75 -5.21 -0.56 -4.16
C GLU A 75 -4.57 -0.12 -2.84
N PRO A 76 -4.49 1.19 -2.59
CA PRO A 76 -3.88 1.71 -1.37
C PRO A 76 -4.81 1.58 -0.17
N HIS A 77 -4.23 1.21 0.97
CA HIS A 77 -4.91 1.09 2.25
C HIS A 77 -4.16 1.96 3.26
N PRO A 78 -4.60 3.21 3.49
CA PRO A 78 -3.91 4.08 4.43
C PRO A 78 -4.23 3.71 5.87
N PHE A 79 -3.20 3.75 6.72
CA PHE A 79 -3.32 3.53 8.16
C PHE A 79 -2.60 4.66 8.89
N ALA A 80 -3.22 5.18 9.93
CA ALA A 80 -2.50 6.02 10.87
C ALA A 80 -1.55 5.14 11.68
N GLU A 81 -0.39 5.68 12.03
CA GLU A 81 0.64 4.93 12.75
C GLU A 81 0.09 4.29 14.04
N LYS A 82 -0.74 5.02 14.78
CA LYS A 82 -1.35 4.53 16.02
C LYS A 82 -2.26 3.33 15.82
N ASP A 83 -2.83 3.17 14.62
CA ASP A 83 -3.77 2.10 14.30
C ASP A 83 -3.10 0.90 13.64
N PHE A 84 -1.82 1.02 13.29
CA PHE A 84 -1.09 -0.03 12.59
C PHE A 84 -0.41 -0.95 13.61
N ASN A 85 -1.20 -1.79 14.26
CA ASN A 85 -0.73 -2.71 15.30
C ASN A 85 -1.52 -4.03 15.24
N ASN A 86 -1.09 -5.00 16.05
CA ASN A 86 -1.64 -6.36 16.05
C ASN A 86 -3.08 -6.47 16.56
N ASP A 87 -3.65 -5.40 17.12
CA ASP A 87 -5.05 -5.41 17.55
C ASP A 87 -6.00 -5.44 16.35
N ASN A 88 -5.51 -5.01 15.18
CA ASN A 88 -6.25 -5.09 13.94
C ASN A 88 -5.88 -6.38 13.21
N PRO A 89 -6.84 -7.31 12.98
CA PRO A 89 -6.54 -8.58 12.32
C PRO A 89 -5.90 -8.45 10.94
N LEU A 90 -6.30 -7.44 10.17
CA LEU A 90 -5.70 -7.18 8.86
C LEU A 90 -4.24 -6.76 9.01
N VAL A 91 -3.94 -5.88 9.96
CA VAL A 91 -2.57 -5.44 10.22
C VAL A 91 -1.71 -6.61 10.68
N GLU A 92 -2.24 -7.47 11.56
CA GLU A 92 -1.54 -8.66 11.99
C GLU A 92 -1.15 -9.52 10.78
N GLN A 93 -2.07 -9.72 9.84
CA GLN A 93 -1.79 -10.49 8.62
C GLN A 93 -0.74 -9.82 7.76
N ILE A 94 -0.82 -8.50 7.60
CA ILE A 94 0.17 -7.73 6.83
C ILE A 94 1.56 -7.90 7.42
N LEU A 95 1.68 -7.81 8.74
CA LEU A 95 2.96 -7.95 9.42
C LEU A 95 3.54 -9.36 9.31
N LYS A 96 2.68 -10.39 9.24
CA LYS A 96 3.12 -11.78 9.11
C LYS A 96 3.54 -12.14 7.69
N THR A 97 2.76 -11.73 6.69
CA THR A 97 2.91 -12.23 5.31
C THR A 97 3.24 -11.15 4.30
N GLY A 98 3.17 -9.88 4.68
CA GLY A 98 3.46 -8.78 3.78
C GLY A 98 4.94 -8.60 3.51
N ILE A 99 5.24 -7.87 2.44
CA ILE A 99 6.60 -7.51 2.06
C ILE A 99 6.78 -6.03 2.37
N GLN A 100 7.67 -5.71 3.27
CA GLN A 100 7.95 -4.32 3.63
C GLN A 100 8.73 -3.64 2.50
N ILE A 101 8.15 -2.53 2.00
CA ILE A 101 8.75 -1.75 0.91
C ILE A 101 9.48 -0.54 1.49
N ILE A 102 8.88 0.07 2.51
CA ILE A 102 9.49 1.19 3.24
C ILE A 102 9.53 0.87 4.72
#